data_bcabf2fb08e3bfec0cc1f8c65b333f79
#
_entry.id   bcabf2fb08e3bfec0cc1f8c65b333f79
#
_cell.length_a   1.000
_cell.length_b   1.000
_cell.length_c   1.000
_cell.angle_alpha   90.00
_cell.angle_beta   90.00
_cell.angle_gamma   90.00
#
_symmetry.space_group_name_H-M   'P 1'
#
loop_
_entity.id
_entity.type
_entity.pdbx_description
1 polymer ?
#
loop_
_entity_poly.entity_id
_entity_poly.type
_entity_poly.pdbx_seq_one_letter_code
_entity_poly.pdbx_strand_id
1 'polypeptide(L)'
;MDFLSPSWVQWTAFSLGGLVLGLLVEKFVVQRASKLAARTKAAWDDLAVSSIRGVPTVCFTSGGIYLALNVGGVDPLLLSTAVSGLTVVVIGSVVVAGMRLTGGAVEMLSGQSGGAIGSPTLVVNLVRLSVGVLGVFIILQNLGIDITPLITAAGIGGLAVALALQDTLGNLFAGVQIILSQQVRQNDYVRLSSGEEGWITDVKGRNTTMQTFPDGNLVAVPNSVLASSIVKNFTL
;
A
#
# COMPACT_ATOMS: atom_id res chain seq x y z
N MET A 1 27.29 -38.41 32.45
CA MET A 1 25.86 -38.01 32.53
C MET A 1 25.46 -37.32 31.25
N ASP A 2 25.42 -38.05 30.11
CA ASP A 2 25.17 -37.44 28.77
C ASP A 2 23.91 -38.02 28.12
N PHE A 3 22.87 -38.25 28.95
CA PHE A 3 21.58 -38.83 28.48
C PHE A 3 20.60 -37.77 27.90
N LEU A 4 20.97 -36.50 27.84
CA LEU A 4 20.06 -35.38 27.45
C LEU A 4 20.38 -34.71 26.14
N SER A 5 21.28 -35.24 25.27
CA SER A 5 21.53 -34.59 23.98
C SER A 5 21.85 -35.49 22.79
N PRO A 6 21.00 -36.40 22.37
CA PRO A 6 20.97 -36.73 20.97
C PRO A 6 20.66 -35.45 20.22
N SER A 7 21.49 -35.06 19.26
CA SER A 7 21.33 -33.81 18.47
C SER A 7 19.92 -33.60 17.91
N TRP A 8 19.23 -34.70 17.60
CA TRP A 8 17.85 -34.67 17.12
C TRP A 8 16.83 -34.18 18.17
N VAL A 9 17.06 -34.41 19.47
CA VAL A 9 16.18 -33.93 20.56
C VAL A 9 16.29 -32.38 20.67
N GLN A 10 17.51 -31.86 20.54
CA GLN A 10 17.72 -30.39 20.55
C GLN A 10 17.08 -29.74 19.32
N TRP A 11 17.22 -30.34 18.14
CA TRP A 11 16.61 -29.83 16.91
C TRP A 11 15.10 -29.77 17.00
N THR A 12 14.48 -30.86 17.46
CA THR A 12 13.02 -30.91 17.63
C THR A 12 12.55 -29.97 18.72
N ALA A 13 13.27 -29.87 19.85
CA ALA A 13 12.91 -28.98 20.95
C ALA A 13 12.94 -27.49 20.54
N PHE A 14 14.00 -27.03 19.86
CA PHE A 14 14.09 -25.63 19.41
C PHE A 14 13.09 -25.32 18.30
N SER A 15 12.88 -26.23 17.33
CA SER A 15 11.93 -26.02 16.24
C SER A 15 10.48 -25.99 16.74
N LEU A 16 10.09 -26.97 17.57
CA LEU A 16 8.76 -27.01 18.19
C LEU A 16 8.58 -25.87 19.20
N GLY A 17 9.62 -25.54 19.98
CA GLY A 17 9.61 -24.42 20.90
C GLY A 17 9.37 -23.09 20.17
N GLY A 18 10.04 -22.87 19.04
CA GLY A 18 9.83 -21.71 18.19
C GLY A 18 8.41 -21.63 17.65
N LEU A 19 7.86 -22.76 17.18
CA LEU A 19 6.48 -22.83 16.71
C LEU A 19 5.45 -22.54 17.83
N VAL A 20 5.61 -23.16 18.99
CA VAL A 20 4.72 -22.94 20.14
C VAL A 20 4.80 -21.51 20.62
N LEU A 21 5.99 -20.95 20.75
CA LEU A 21 6.19 -19.54 21.10
C LEU A 21 5.55 -18.62 20.07
N GLY A 22 5.74 -18.89 18.77
CA GLY A 22 5.12 -18.13 17.70
C GLY A 22 3.59 -18.11 17.78
N LEU A 23 2.97 -19.26 17.98
CA LEU A 23 1.52 -19.38 18.16
C LEU A 23 1.02 -18.68 19.43
N LEU A 24 1.77 -18.77 20.53
CA LEU A 24 1.42 -18.08 21.77
C LEU A 24 1.53 -16.55 21.62
N VAL A 25 2.61 -16.05 21.01
CA VAL A 25 2.80 -14.63 20.74
C VAL A 25 1.74 -14.12 19.77
N GLU A 26 1.46 -14.86 18.71
CA GLU A 26 0.39 -14.50 17.77
C GLU A 26 -0.96 -14.40 18.47
N LYS A 27 -1.33 -15.41 19.25
CA LYS A 27 -2.58 -15.41 20.02
C LYS A 27 -2.63 -14.25 21.00
N PHE A 28 -1.52 -13.96 21.71
CA PHE A 28 -1.44 -12.87 22.67
C PHE A 28 -1.53 -11.50 21.96
N VAL A 29 -0.76 -11.30 20.88
CA VAL A 29 -0.75 -10.05 20.09
C VAL A 29 -2.12 -9.81 19.48
N VAL A 30 -2.70 -10.81 18.81
CA VAL A 30 -4.03 -10.69 18.18
C VAL A 30 -5.11 -10.43 19.23
N GLN A 31 -5.10 -11.15 20.37
CA GLN A 31 -6.08 -10.93 21.43
C GLN A 31 -5.95 -9.59 22.13
N ARG A 32 -4.70 -9.13 22.36
CA ARG A 32 -4.46 -7.85 22.99
C ARG A 32 -4.81 -6.70 22.07
N ALA A 33 -4.41 -6.79 20.82
CA ALA A 33 -4.70 -5.80 19.78
C ALA A 33 -6.20 -5.73 19.46
N SER A 34 -6.90 -6.85 19.36
CA SER A 34 -8.36 -6.85 19.16
C SER A 34 -9.13 -6.24 20.35
N LYS A 35 -8.64 -6.45 21.60
CA LYS A 35 -9.22 -5.78 22.79
C LYS A 35 -8.99 -4.28 22.81
N LEU A 36 -7.85 -3.81 22.28
CA LEU A 36 -7.56 -2.39 22.13
C LEU A 36 -8.37 -1.78 20.99
N ALA A 37 -8.45 -2.47 19.84
CA ALA A 37 -9.26 -2.08 18.70
C ALA A 37 -10.75 -1.96 19.06
N ALA A 38 -11.28 -2.87 19.87
CA ALA A 38 -12.66 -2.79 20.35
C ALA A 38 -12.97 -1.54 21.22
N ARG A 39 -11.94 -0.89 21.77
CA ARG A 39 -12.09 0.37 22.53
C ARG A 39 -12.04 1.60 21.63
N THR A 40 -11.35 1.56 20.51
CA THR A 40 -11.09 2.72 19.63
C THR A 40 -12.12 2.89 18.51
N LYS A 41 -13.04 1.92 18.27
CA LYS A 41 -14.01 1.92 17.16
C LYS A 41 -13.39 2.25 15.78
N ALA A 42 -12.07 2.16 15.66
CA ALA A 42 -11.35 2.49 14.43
C ALA A 42 -11.16 1.20 13.61
N ALA A 43 -11.78 1.12 12.46
CA ALA A 43 -11.65 -0.01 11.54
C ALA A 43 -10.20 -0.26 11.08
N TRP A 44 -9.32 0.73 11.21
CA TRP A 44 -7.89 0.62 10.91
C TRP A 44 -7.14 -0.34 11.84
N ASP A 45 -7.55 -0.41 13.11
CA ASP A 45 -6.90 -1.28 14.10
C ASP A 45 -7.15 -2.76 13.76
N ASP A 46 -8.37 -3.09 13.37
CA ASP A 46 -8.73 -4.44 12.94
C ASP A 46 -7.98 -4.86 11.66
N LEU A 47 -7.83 -3.92 10.72
CA LEU A 47 -7.07 -4.14 9.50
C LEU A 47 -5.59 -4.41 9.81
N ALA A 48 -4.96 -3.61 10.67
CA ALA A 48 -3.57 -3.78 11.05
C ALA A 48 -3.35 -5.15 11.71
N VAL A 49 -4.21 -5.53 12.66
CA VAL A 49 -4.14 -6.81 13.38
C VAL A 49 -4.33 -7.99 12.43
N SER A 50 -5.33 -7.93 11.53
CA SER A 50 -5.59 -8.99 10.56
C SER A 50 -4.47 -9.16 9.54
N SER A 51 -3.83 -8.05 9.16
CA SER A 51 -2.75 -8.05 8.18
C SER A 51 -1.46 -8.69 8.70
N ILE A 52 -1.13 -8.48 9.99
CA ILE A 52 0.08 -9.02 10.62
C ILE A 52 -0.11 -10.49 11.04
N ARG A 53 -1.34 -11.03 10.96
CA ARG A 53 -1.62 -12.40 11.36
C ARG A 53 -0.79 -13.39 10.57
N GLY A 54 -0.11 -14.29 11.30
CA GLY A 54 0.81 -15.30 10.77
C GLY A 54 2.27 -14.86 10.77
N VAL A 55 2.58 -13.56 10.72
CA VAL A 55 3.96 -13.06 10.72
C VAL A 55 4.73 -13.45 12.00
N PRO A 56 4.19 -13.24 13.23
CA PRO A 56 4.88 -13.65 14.44
C PRO A 56 5.18 -15.14 14.46
N THR A 57 4.20 -15.98 14.07
CA THR A 57 4.39 -17.43 14.01
C THR A 57 5.52 -17.81 13.06
N VAL A 58 5.58 -17.22 11.86
CA VAL A 58 6.66 -17.45 10.90
C VAL A 58 8.01 -17.00 11.45
N CYS A 59 8.09 -15.82 12.07
CA CYS A 59 9.33 -15.29 12.62
C CYS A 59 9.89 -16.16 13.76
N PHE A 60 9.04 -16.54 14.71
CA PHE A 60 9.48 -17.37 15.84
C PHE A 60 9.81 -18.80 15.42
N THR A 61 9.05 -19.36 14.48
CA THR A 61 9.37 -20.70 13.94
C THR A 61 10.69 -20.68 13.18
N SER A 62 10.91 -19.68 12.33
CA SER A 62 12.17 -19.51 11.61
C SER A 62 13.36 -19.33 12.56
N GLY A 63 13.16 -18.51 13.63
CA GLY A 63 14.14 -18.33 14.69
C GLY A 63 14.45 -19.61 15.45
N GLY A 64 13.43 -20.43 15.78
CA GLY A 64 13.59 -21.73 16.41
C GLY A 64 14.37 -22.74 15.54
N ILE A 65 14.08 -22.77 14.23
CA ILE A 65 14.81 -23.61 13.26
C ILE A 65 16.27 -23.11 13.14
N TYR A 66 16.50 -21.80 13.07
CA TYR A 66 17.84 -21.25 13.05
C TYR A 66 18.66 -21.67 14.27
N LEU A 67 18.09 -21.55 15.48
CA LEU A 67 18.74 -21.98 16.71
C LEU A 67 19.02 -23.48 16.72
N ALA A 68 18.07 -24.29 16.24
CA ALA A 68 18.24 -25.73 16.12
C ALA A 68 19.45 -26.10 15.24
N LEU A 69 19.55 -25.46 14.06
CA LEU A 69 20.65 -25.70 13.12
C LEU A 69 22.01 -25.24 13.67
N ASN A 70 22.04 -24.11 14.36
CA ASN A 70 23.27 -23.54 14.92
C ASN A 70 23.80 -24.37 16.08
N VAL A 71 22.94 -24.77 17.02
CA VAL A 71 23.33 -25.61 18.17
C VAL A 71 23.64 -27.03 17.75
N GLY A 72 22.97 -27.53 16.71
CA GLY A 72 23.19 -28.87 16.18
C GLY A 72 24.48 -29.11 15.43
N GLY A 73 25.33 -28.09 15.25
CA GLY A 73 26.64 -28.21 14.62
C GLY A 73 26.59 -28.61 13.14
N VAL A 74 25.58 -28.11 12.41
CA VAL A 74 25.40 -28.35 10.97
C VAL A 74 26.56 -27.74 10.18
N ASP A 75 26.90 -28.36 9.08
CA ASP A 75 27.91 -27.85 8.14
C ASP A 75 27.68 -26.36 7.81
N PRO A 76 28.74 -25.52 7.84
CA PRO A 76 28.58 -24.08 7.61
C PRO A 76 27.91 -23.70 6.27
N LEU A 77 28.11 -24.50 5.22
CA LEU A 77 27.49 -24.27 3.92
C LEU A 77 25.99 -24.57 3.95
N LEU A 78 25.60 -25.66 4.60
CA LEU A 78 24.20 -26.00 4.79
C LEU A 78 23.50 -24.97 5.71
N LEU A 79 24.19 -24.53 6.76
CA LEU A 79 23.69 -23.50 7.66
C LEU A 79 23.41 -22.18 6.91
N SER A 80 24.37 -21.71 6.11
CA SER A 80 24.21 -20.46 5.34
C SER A 80 23.04 -20.55 4.34
N THR A 81 22.89 -21.69 3.65
CA THR A 81 21.78 -21.92 2.73
C THR A 81 20.43 -21.95 3.45
N ALA A 82 20.38 -22.64 4.58
CA ALA A 82 19.17 -22.70 5.40
C ALA A 82 18.77 -21.34 5.96
N VAL A 83 19.73 -20.55 6.45
CA VAL A 83 19.51 -19.18 6.93
C VAL A 83 18.96 -18.30 5.82
N SER A 84 19.54 -18.36 4.61
CA SER A 84 19.01 -17.61 3.45
C SER A 84 17.57 -18.02 3.14
N GLY A 85 17.25 -19.31 3.15
CA GLY A 85 15.88 -19.80 2.96
C GLY A 85 14.90 -19.31 4.04
N LEU A 86 15.30 -19.40 5.32
CA LEU A 86 14.48 -18.91 6.44
C LEU A 86 14.24 -17.39 6.33
N THR A 87 15.27 -16.64 5.95
CA THR A 87 15.14 -15.19 5.76
C THR A 87 14.16 -14.85 4.63
N VAL A 88 14.21 -15.59 3.51
CA VAL A 88 13.25 -15.46 2.41
C VAL A 88 11.81 -15.72 2.90
N VAL A 89 11.59 -16.75 3.72
CA VAL A 89 10.26 -17.06 4.30
C VAL A 89 9.77 -15.92 5.21
N VAL A 90 10.65 -15.38 6.06
CA VAL A 90 10.32 -14.25 6.93
C VAL A 90 9.98 -13.00 6.11
N ILE A 91 10.85 -12.62 5.15
CA ILE A 91 10.59 -11.47 4.26
C ILE A 91 9.28 -11.69 3.50
N GLY A 92 9.06 -12.87 2.93
CA GLY A 92 7.83 -13.23 2.23
C GLY A 92 6.58 -13.05 3.11
N SER A 93 6.65 -13.45 4.38
CA SER A 93 5.54 -13.26 5.33
C SER A 93 5.23 -11.79 5.60
N VAL A 94 6.26 -10.94 5.72
CA VAL A 94 6.14 -9.49 5.90
C VAL A 94 5.56 -8.82 4.64
N VAL A 95 6.01 -9.25 3.45
CA VAL A 95 5.49 -8.75 2.16
C VAL A 95 4.00 -9.08 2.02
N VAL A 96 3.60 -10.32 2.36
CA VAL A 96 2.18 -10.71 2.33
C VAL A 96 1.35 -9.89 3.32
N ALA A 97 1.88 -9.64 4.52
CA ALA A 97 1.23 -8.76 5.49
C ALA A 97 1.09 -7.32 4.94
N GLY A 98 2.13 -6.80 4.30
CA GLY A 98 2.11 -5.50 3.63
C GLY A 98 1.06 -5.43 2.51
N MET A 99 0.94 -6.47 1.68
CA MET A 99 -0.09 -6.55 0.64
C MET A 99 -1.52 -6.59 1.22
N ARG A 100 -1.72 -7.30 2.34
CA ARG A 100 -3.02 -7.32 3.03
C ARG A 100 -3.36 -5.97 3.63
N LEU A 101 -2.40 -5.35 4.30
CA LEU A 101 -2.58 -4.04 4.94
C LEU A 101 -2.90 -2.96 3.91
N THR A 102 -2.09 -2.84 2.86
CA THR A 102 -2.27 -1.81 1.83
C THR A 102 -3.54 -2.03 1.01
N GLY A 103 -3.83 -3.29 0.63
CA GLY A 103 -5.07 -3.61 -0.07
C GLY A 103 -6.32 -3.29 0.76
N GLY A 104 -6.34 -3.70 2.02
CA GLY A 104 -7.45 -3.41 2.94
C GLY A 104 -7.60 -1.92 3.23
N ALA A 105 -6.48 -1.17 3.35
CA ALA A 105 -6.51 0.28 3.51
C ALA A 105 -7.19 0.98 2.33
N VAL A 106 -6.86 0.59 1.10
CA VAL A 106 -7.50 1.13 -0.11
C VAL A 106 -8.99 0.78 -0.16
N GLU A 107 -9.37 -0.46 0.19
CA GLU A 107 -10.78 -0.89 0.24
C GLU A 107 -11.59 -0.06 1.24
N MET A 108 -11.02 0.20 2.43
CA MET A 108 -11.68 1.02 3.47
C MET A 108 -11.86 2.47 3.02
N LEU A 109 -10.82 3.08 2.44
CA LEU A 109 -10.90 4.46 1.94
C LEU A 109 -11.90 4.58 0.79
N SER A 110 -11.95 3.59 -0.11
CA SER A 110 -12.89 3.57 -1.24
C SER A 110 -14.34 3.43 -0.79
N GLY A 111 -14.59 2.64 0.25
CA GLY A 111 -15.94 2.47 0.83
C GLY A 111 -16.50 3.75 1.45
N GLN A 112 -15.64 4.61 2.01
CA GLN A 112 -16.04 5.89 2.60
C GLN A 112 -16.28 6.99 1.56
N SER A 113 -15.70 6.87 0.37
CA SER A 113 -15.72 7.92 -0.66
C SER A 113 -16.96 7.88 -1.58
N GLY A 114 -18.00 7.13 -1.25
CA GLY A 114 -19.28 7.13 -1.98
C GLY A 114 -19.18 6.82 -3.49
N GLY A 115 -18.21 6.00 -3.91
CA GLY A 115 -18.06 5.62 -5.31
C GLY A 115 -17.20 6.57 -6.16
N ALA A 116 -16.53 7.54 -5.56
CA ALA A 116 -15.63 8.48 -6.28
C ALA A 116 -14.46 7.78 -6.99
N ILE A 117 -14.07 6.58 -6.52
CA ILE A 117 -13.05 5.73 -7.16
C ILE A 117 -13.81 4.64 -7.95
N GLY A 118 -13.88 4.80 -9.25
CA GLY A 118 -14.73 4.00 -10.17
C GLY A 118 -14.51 2.48 -10.20
N SER A 119 -13.40 1.94 -9.73
CA SER A 119 -13.23 0.52 -9.39
C SER A 119 -12.10 0.35 -8.38
N PRO A 120 -12.45 0.20 -7.09
CA PRO A 120 -11.47 0.00 -6.02
C PRO A 120 -10.55 -1.20 -6.28
N THR A 121 -11.04 -2.22 -6.98
CA THR A 121 -10.29 -3.42 -7.33
C THR A 121 -9.03 -3.15 -8.15
N LEU A 122 -9.07 -2.21 -9.11
CA LEU A 122 -7.89 -1.87 -9.91
C LEU A 122 -6.80 -1.21 -9.06
N VAL A 123 -7.19 -0.25 -8.21
CA VAL A 123 -6.25 0.44 -7.32
C VAL A 123 -5.65 -0.54 -6.30
N VAL A 124 -6.48 -1.39 -5.71
CA VAL A 124 -6.04 -2.44 -4.77
C VAL A 124 -5.03 -3.37 -5.44
N ASN A 125 -5.33 -3.86 -6.64
CA ASN A 125 -4.43 -4.77 -7.35
C ASN A 125 -3.11 -4.10 -7.74
N LEU A 126 -3.15 -2.84 -8.17
CA LEU A 126 -1.94 -2.08 -8.50
C LEU A 126 -1.05 -1.88 -7.27
N VAL A 127 -1.62 -1.53 -6.13
CA VAL A 127 -0.88 -1.37 -4.86
C VAL A 127 -0.32 -2.71 -4.40
N ARG A 128 -1.10 -3.80 -4.44
CA ARG A 128 -0.62 -5.14 -4.10
C ARG A 128 0.52 -5.59 -5.02
N LEU A 129 0.41 -5.33 -6.32
CA LEU A 129 1.47 -5.63 -7.29
C LEU A 129 2.75 -4.87 -6.96
N SER A 130 2.64 -3.56 -6.68
CA SER A 130 3.80 -2.73 -6.33
C SER A 130 4.50 -3.22 -5.06
N VAL A 131 3.75 -3.55 -4.00
CA VAL A 131 4.30 -4.12 -2.76
C VAL A 131 4.94 -5.49 -3.03
N GLY A 132 4.31 -6.32 -3.87
CA GLY A 132 4.84 -7.63 -4.26
C GLY A 132 6.16 -7.52 -5.01
N VAL A 133 6.27 -6.62 -5.99
CA VAL A 133 7.52 -6.37 -6.75
C VAL A 133 8.63 -5.89 -5.82
N LEU A 134 8.36 -4.95 -4.92
CA LEU A 134 9.33 -4.51 -3.92
C LEU A 134 9.77 -5.66 -3.01
N GLY A 135 8.83 -6.51 -2.59
CA GLY A 135 9.13 -7.71 -1.80
C GLY A 135 10.05 -8.69 -2.54
N VAL A 136 9.80 -8.92 -3.83
CA VAL A 136 10.67 -9.76 -4.68
C VAL A 136 12.07 -9.16 -4.77
N PHE A 137 12.22 -7.85 -4.95
CA PHE A 137 13.53 -7.19 -4.99
C PHE A 137 14.31 -7.39 -3.68
N ILE A 138 13.64 -7.23 -2.53
CA ILE A 138 14.26 -7.45 -1.22
C ILE A 138 14.72 -8.91 -1.07
N ILE A 139 13.90 -9.88 -1.51
CA ILE A 139 14.24 -11.30 -1.48
C ILE A 139 15.47 -11.59 -2.36
N LEU A 140 15.47 -11.10 -3.60
CA LEU A 140 16.58 -11.32 -4.54
C LEU A 140 17.89 -10.72 -4.01
N GLN A 141 17.82 -9.51 -3.45
CA GLN A 141 18.97 -8.85 -2.84
C GLN A 141 19.51 -9.66 -1.64
N ASN A 142 18.64 -10.21 -0.82
CA ASN A 142 19.02 -11.05 0.32
C ASN A 142 19.69 -12.36 -0.14
N LEU A 143 19.32 -12.88 -1.29
CA LEU A 143 19.96 -14.06 -1.91
C LEU A 143 21.28 -13.73 -2.61
N GLY A 144 21.78 -12.47 -2.52
CA GLY A 144 23.02 -12.04 -3.15
C GLY A 144 22.91 -11.78 -4.66
N ILE A 145 21.69 -11.74 -5.20
CA ILE A 145 21.46 -11.43 -6.61
C ILE A 145 21.51 -9.92 -6.79
N ASP A 146 22.31 -9.46 -7.75
CA ASP A 146 22.36 -8.03 -8.10
C ASP A 146 21.03 -7.58 -8.72
N ILE A 147 20.33 -6.72 -8.01
CA ILE A 147 19.04 -6.17 -8.43
C ILE A 147 19.16 -4.84 -9.19
N THR A 148 20.38 -4.33 -9.40
CA THR A 148 20.63 -3.07 -10.11
C THR A 148 19.98 -3.04 -11.50
N PRO A 149 20.07 -4.09 -12.34
CA PRO A 149 19.41 -4.12 -13.64
C PRO A 149 17.87 -4.08 -13.52
N LEU A 150 17.33 -4.75 -12.49
CA LEU A 150 15.88 -4.78 -12.26
C LEU A 150 15.33 -3.42 -11.81
N ILE A 151 16.06 -2.74 -10.89
CA ILE A 151 15.69 -1.39 -10.44
C ILE A 151 15.79 -0.41 -11.62
N THR A 152 16.84 -0.52 -12.45
CA THR A 152 17.00 0.33 -13.64
C THR A 152 15.85 0.12 -14.61
N ALA A 153 15.50 -1.12 -14.92
CA ALA A 153 14.37 -1.44 -15.81
C ALA A 153 13.04 -0.95 -15.23
N ALA A 154 12.82 -1.15 -13.92
CA ALA A 154 11.62 -0.64 -13.24
C ALA A 154 11.57 0.90 -13.24
N GLY A 155 12.72 1.57 -13.11
CA GLY A 155 12.83 3.04 -13.19
C GLY A 155 12.46 3.57 -14.57
N ILE A 156 12.97 2.97 -15.64
CA ILE A 156 12.61 3.33 -17.02
C ILE A 156 11.12 3.05 -17.29
N GLY A 157 10.63 1.89 -16.85
CA GLY A 157 9.19 1.55 -16.94
C GLY A 157 8.31 2.52 -16.16
N GLY A 158 8.75 2.91 -14.96
CA GLY A 158 8.08 3.91 -14.13
C GLY A 158 8.02 5.29 -14.79
N LEU A 159 9.11 5.71 -15.45
CA LEU A 159 9.13 6.95 -16.21
C LEU A 159 8.14 6.90 -17.39
N ALA A 160 8.09 5.79 -18.12
CA ALA A 160 7.13 5.61 -19.21
C ALA A 160 5.68 5.71 -18.72
N VAL A 161 5.37 5.07 -17.59
CA VAL A 161 4.04 5.17 -16.95
C VAL A 161 3.76 6.60 -16.48
N ALA A 162 4.73 7.29 -15.88
CA ALA A 162 4.57 8.68 -15.44
C ALA A 162 4.25 9.61 -16.60
N LEU A 163 4.95 9.46 -17.73
CA LEU A 163 4.67 10.23 -18.97
C LEU A 163 3.28 9.91 -19.53
N ALA A 164 2.87 8.65 -19.52
CA ALA A 164 1.54 8.25 -19.98
C ALA A 164 0.40 8.81 -19.10
N LEU A 165 0.67 9.03 -17.81
CA LEU A 165 -0.31 9.57 -16.84
C LEU A 165 -0.18 11.08 -16.61
N GLN A 166 0.75 11.76 -17.30
CA GLN A 166 1.07 13.17 -17.07
C GLN A 166 -0.16 14.07 -17.08
N ASP A 167 -1.03 13.95 -18.07
CA ASP A 167 -2.24 14.77 -18.19
C ASP A 167 -3.25 14.47 -17.07
N THR A 168 -3.36 13.22 -16.68
CA THR A 168 -4.27 12.81 -15.59
C THR A 168 -3.81 13.39 -14.25
N LEU A 169 -2.50 13.28 -13.96
CA LEU A 169 -1.90 13.84 -12.75
C LEU A 169 -1.95 15.37 -12.77
N GLY A 170 -1.70 16.01 -13.93
CA GLY A 170 -1.81 17.44 -14.11
C GLY A 170 -3.21 17.97 -13.76
N ASN A 171 -4.25 17.29 -14.23
CA ASN A 171 -5.63 17.63 -13.90
C ASN A 171 -5.96 17.43 -12.41
N LEU A 172 -5.42 16.39 -11.78
CA LEU A 172 -5.63 16.13 -10.36
C LEU A 172 -4.98 17.24 -9.50
N PHE A 173 -3.72 17.58 -9.78
CA PHE A 173 -3.01 18.66 -9.06
C PHE A 173 -3.66 20.02 -9.27
N ALA A 174 -4.11 20.33 -10.50
CA ALA A 174 -4.85 21.53 -10.79
C ALA A 174 -6.18 21.59 -10.01
N GLY A 175 -6.91 20.46 -9.89
CA GLY A 175 -8.12 20.39 -9.09
C GLY A 175 -7.86 20.69 -7.60
N VAL A 176 -6.81 20.11 -7.03
CA VAL A 176 -6.38 20.41 -5.65
C VAL A 176 -6.04 21.89 -5.50
N GLN A 177 -5.30 22.47 -6.46
CA GLN A 177 -4.94 23.90 -6.46
C GLN A 177 -6.18 24.79 -6.50
N ILE A 178 -7.16 24.51 -7.36
CA ILE A 178 -8.42 25.27 -7.46
C ILE A 178 -9.16 25.25 -6.13
N ILE A 179 -9.28 24.09 -5.50
CA ILE A 179 -9.97 23.91 -4.21
C ILE A 179 -9.25 24.69 -3.10
N LEU A 180 -7.91 24.62 -3.04
CA LEU A 180 -7.11 25.29 -2.00
C LEU A 180 -7.07 26.81 -2.18
N SER A 181 -6.95 27.30 -3.42
CA SER A 181 -6.88 28.74 -3.72
C SER A 181 -8.22 29.43 -3.60
N GLN A 182 -9.31 28.67 -3.69
CA GLN A 182 -10.68 29.17 -3.64
C GLN A 182 -10.99 30.30 -4.65
N GLN A 183 -10.23 30.36 -5.74
CA GLN A 183 -10.45 31.35 -6.82
C GLN A 183 -11.76 31.07 -7.58
N VAL A 184 -12.16 29.82 -7.61
CA VAL A 184 -13.42 29.36 -8.20
C VAL A 184 -14.06 28.37 -7.22
N ARG A 185 -15.32 28.63 -6.86
CA ARG A 185 -16.10 27.83 -5.91
C ARG A 185 -17.38 27.33 -6.55
N GLN A 186 -17.98 26.35 -5.94
CA GLN A 186 -19.33 25.90 -6.32
C GLN A 186 -20.32 27.07 -6.18
N ASN A 187 -21.21 27.23 -7.14
CA ASN A 187 -22.19 28.30 -7.31
C ASN A 187 -21.59 29.67 -7.69
N ASP A 188 -20.31 29.77 -8.03
CA ASP A 188 -19.76 30.99 -8.63
C ASP A 188 -20.24 31.14 -10.08
N TYR A 189 -20.56 32.36 -10.49
CA TYR A 189 -20.81 32.74 -11.87
C TYR A 189 -19.49 33.22 -12.52
N VAL A 190 -19.04 32.47 -13.51
CA VAL A 190 -17.71 32.71 -14.11
C VAL A 190 -17.79 32.78 -15.62
N ARG A 191 -16.83 33.52 -16.23
CA ARG A 191 -16.57 33.52 -17.66
C ARG A 191 -15.13 33.07 -17.89
N LEU A 192 -14.98 32.08 -18.75
CA LEU A 192 -13.68 31.57 -19.17
C LEU A 192 -13.14 32.38 -20.37
N SER A 193 -11.83 32.33 -20.57
CA SER A 193 -11.19 32.95 -21.71
C SER A 193 -11.60 32.37 -23.06
N SER A 194 -12.10 31.12 -23.08
CA SER A 194 -12.68 30.44 -24.24
C SER A 194 -14.05 31.00 -24.66
N GLY A 195 -14.68 31.80 -23.80
CA GLY A 195 -15.96 32.45 -24.05
C GLY A 195 -17.14 31.82 -23.34
N GLU A 196 -17.01 30.61 -22.81
CA GLU A 196 -18.07 29.98 -22.03
C GLU A 196 -18.32 30.75 -20.74
N GLU A 197 -19.59 30.94 -20.42
CA GLU A 197 -20.04 31.69 -19.27
C GLU A 197 -21.16 30.92 -18.58
N GLY A 198 -21.14 30.86 -17.25
CA GLY A 198 -22.15 30.13 -16.50
C GLY A 198 -21.79 29.90 -15.02
N TRP A 199 -22.57 29.07 -14.38
CA TRP A 199 -22.46 28.72 -12.98
C TRP A 199 -21.62 27.47 -12.77
N ILE A 200 -20.67 27.51 -11.84
CA ILE A 200 -19.92 26.34 -11.42
C ILE A 200 -20.83 25.43 -10.60
N THR A 201 -21.10 24.25 -11.13
CA THR A 201 -21.98 23.28 -10.47
C THR A 201 -21.19 22.41 -9.48
N ASP A 202 -19.99 21.98 -9.85
CA ASP A 202 -19.17 21.10 -9.02
C ASP A 202 -17.70 21.17 -9.42
N VAL A 203 -16.80 21.09 -8.43
CA VAL A 203 -15.33 20.99 -8.62
C VAL A 203 -14.87 19.62 -8.19
N LYS A 204 -14.65 18.73 -9.16
CA LYS A 204 -14.16 17.36 -8.92
C LYS A 204 -12.65 17.26 -9.05
N GLY A 205 -12.10 16.12 -8.65
CA GLY A 205 -10.65 15.90 -8.66
C GLY A 205 -9.97 16.12 -10.02
N ARG A 206 -10.62 15.80 -11.15
CA ARG A 206 -10.03 15.92 -12.50
C ARG A 206 -10.67 16.99 -13.38
N ASN A 207 -11.92 17.30 -13.17
CA ASN A 207 -12.69 18.25 -13.99
C ASN A 207 -13.62 19.09 -13.11
N THR A 208 -13.84 20.32 -13.51
CA THR A 208 -14.87 21.22 -12.99
C THR A 208 -16.06 21.21 -13.93
N THR A 209 -17.27 21.07 -13.39
CA THR A 209 -18.50 21.09 -14.18
C THR A 209 -19.12 22.46 -14.07
N MET A 210 -19.50 23.04 -15.19
CA MET A 210 -20.14 24.34 -15.32
C MET A 210 -21.46 24.19 -16.08
N GLN A 211 -22.51 24.88 -15.63
CA GLN A 211 -23.75 25.02 -16.38
C GLN A 211 -23.73 26.35 -17.11
N THR A 212 -23.71 26.28 -18.45
CA THR A 212 -23.61 27.48 -19.30
C THR A 212 -24.89 28.28 -19.34
N PHE A 213 -24.76 29.60 -19.52
CA PHE A 213 -25.88 30.50 -19.74
C PHE A 213 -25.76 31.12 -21.16
N PRO A 214 -26.88 31.28 -21.93
CA PRO A 214 -28.26 31.02 -21.53
C PRO A 214 -28.77 29.58 -21.76
N ASP A 215 -27.96 28.72 -22.44
CA ASP A 215 -28.41 27.44 -22.96
C ASP A 215 -28.65 26.35 -21.91
N GLY A 216 -28.09 26.53 -20.69
CA GLY A 216 -28.23 25.57 -19.60
C GLY A 216 -27.45 24.25 -19.78
N ASN A 217 -26.54 24.17 -20.76
CA ASN A 217 -25.75 23.01 -21.04
C ASN A 217 -24.72 22.75 -19.92
N LEU A 218 -24.46 21.46 -19.63
CA LEU A 218 -23.39 21.07 -18.71
C LEU A 218 -22.09 20.91 -19.49
N VAL A 219 -21.09 21.73 -19.16
CA VAL A 219 -19.74 21.68 -19.72
C VAL A 219 -18.78 21.18 -18.67
N ALA A 220 -18.02 20.12 -18.98
CA ALA A 220 -16.96 19.61 -18.14
C ALA A 220 -15.61 20.17 -18.60
N VAL A 221 -15.03 21.04 -17.81
CA VAL A 221 -13.75 21.69 -18.07
C VAL A 221 -12.66 20.92 -17.35
N PRO A 222 -11.61 20.41 -18.02
CA PRO A 222 -10.47 19.83 -17.35
C PRO A 222 -9.82 20.84 -16.39
N ASN A 223 -9.48 20.41 -15.18
CA ASN A 223 -8.97 21.32 -14.16
C ASN A 223 -7.65 21.99 -14.56
N SER A 224 -6.79 21.30 -15.32
CA SER A 224 -5.55 21.90 -15.85
C SER A 224 -5.82 23.06 -16.82
N VAL A 225 -6.87 22.95 -17.63
CA VAL A 225 -7.32 24.03 -18.53
C VAL A 225 -7.89 25.18 -17.71
N LEU A 226 -8.73 24.91 -16.74
CA LEU A 226 -9.33 25.94 -15.88
C LEU A 226 -8.26 26.70 -15.09
N ALA A 227 -7.29 25.98 -14.48
CA ALA A 227 -6.21 26.57 -13.70
C ALA A 227 -5.23 27.43 -14.52
N SER A 228 -5.07 27.12 -15.82
CA SER A 228 -4.19 27.89 -16.72
C SER A 228 -4.92 28.98 -17.51
N SER A 229 -6.26 29.02 -17.48
CA SER A 229 -7.06 30.01 -18.20
C SER A 229 -7.29 31.28 -17.37
N ILE A 230 -7.59 32.39 -18.08
CA ILE A 230 -8.08 33.60 -17.42
C ILE A 230 -9.57 33.35 -17.09
N VAL A 231 -9.87 33.40 -15.80
CA VAL A 231 -11.25 33.27 -15.29
C VAL A 231 -11.70 34.60 -14.73
N LYS A 232 -12.81 35.13 -15.25
CA LYS A 232 -13.51 36.26 -14.64
C LYS A 232 -14.57 35.70 -13.72
N ASN A 233 -14.44 35.91 -12.42
CA ASN A 233 -15.42 35.55 -11.42
C ASN A 233 -16.26 36.78 -11.09
N PHE A 234 -17.59 36.68 -11.23
CA PHE A 234 -18.54 37.75 -11.00
C PHE A 234 -19.25 37.65 -9.63
N THR A 235 -18.93 36.61 -8.87
CA THR A 235 -19.57 36.31 -7.58
C THR A 235 -18.69 36.67 -6.39
N LEU A 236 -17.38 36.78 -6.58
CA LEU A 236 -16.40 37.18 -5.56
C LEU A 236 -16.44 38.66 -5.26
#